data_c333e657509d7afe5caf41bc3e5ea152
#
_entry.id   c333e657509d7afe5caf41bc3e5ea152
#
_cell.length_a   1.000
_cell.length_b   1.000
_cell.length_c   1.000
_cell.angle_alpha   90.00
_cell.angle_beta   90.00
_cell.angle_gamma   90.00
#
_symmetry.space_group_name_H-M   'P 1'
#
loop_
_entity.id
_entity.type
_entity.pdbx_description
1 polymer ?
#
loop_
_entity_poly.entity_id
_entity_poly.type
_entity_poly.pdbx_seq_one_letter_code
_entity_poly.pdbx_strand_id
1 'polypeptide(L)' 'MRDVEKKILKSLEEDIKILKRANFKTEEIIDHIRNFRDFSNDNTEEYKKEIDKLMEKIKWCI' A
#
# COMPACT_ATOMS: atom_id res chain seq x y z
N MET A 1 8.78 -10.08 -9.13
CA MET A 1 7.41 -9.62 -8.73
C MET A 1 6.43 -9.89 -9.87
N ARG A 2 5.24 -10.35 -9.54
CA ARG A 2 4.22 -10.69 -10.53
C ARG A 2 3.59 -9.43 -11.11
N ASP A 3 3.08 -9.51 -12.35
CA ASP A 3 2.46 -8.35 -13.00
C ASP A 3 1.25 -7.82 -12.23
N VAL A 4 0.45 -8.71 -11.67
CA VAL A 4 -0.71 -8.32 -10.89
C VAL A 4 -0.28 -7.53 -9.64
N GLU A 5 0.84 -7.92 -9.04
CA GLU A 5 1.37 -7.24 -7.87
C GLU A 5 1.86 -5.84 -8.22
N LYS A 6 2.52 -5.70 -9.37
CA LYS A 6 2.97 -4.38 -9.84
C LYS A 6 1.80 -3.43 -10.07
N LYS A 7 0.73 -3.94 -10.65
CA LYS A 7 -0.49 -3.14 -10.88
C LYS A 7 -1.13 -2.70 -9.58
N ILE A 8 -1.19 -3.60 -8.60
CA ILE A 8 -1.75 -3.28 -7.29
C ILE A 8 -0.91 -2.22 -6.60
N LEU A 9 0.42 -2.35 -6.63
CA LEU A 9 1.31 -1.36 -6.01
C LEU A 9 1.10 0.02 -6.61
N LYS A 10 0.98 0.10 -7.93
CA LYS A 10 0.75 1.36 -8.61
C LYS A 10 -0.60 1.97 -8.20
N SER A 11 -1.64 1.15 -8.13
CA SER A 11 -2.96 1.58 -7.68
C SER A 11 -2.92 2.09 -6.26
N LEU A 12 -2.19 1.40 -5.38
CA LEU A 12 -2.06 1.81 -3.99
C LEU A 12 -1.36 3.15 -3.84
N GLU A 13 -0.34 3.41 -4.66
CA GLU A 13 0.33 4.72 -4.65
C GLU A 13 -0.63 5.84 -5.01
N GLU A 14 -1.49 5.62 -6.00
CA GLU A 14 -2.51 6.60 -6.38
C GLU A 14 -3.57 6.74 -5.29
N ASP A 15 -3.98 5.63 -4.70
CA ASP A 15 -4.97 5.63 -3.62
C ASP A 15 -4.47 6.46 -2.42
N ILE A 16 -3.20 6.33 -2.08
CA ILE A 16 -2.61 7.12 -1.00
C ILE A 16 -2.78 8.60 -1.25
N LYS A 17 -2.53 9.05 -2.47
CA LYS A 17 -2.68 10.46 -2.84
C LYS A 17 -4.12 10.92 -2.71
N ILE A 18 -5.06 10.10 -3.15
CA ILE A 18 -6.49 10.40 -3.09
C ILE A 18 -6.95 10.45 -1.64
N LEU A 19 -6.56 9.48 -0.84
CA LEU A 19 -6.95 9.42 0.57
C LEU A 19 -6.39 10.59 1.38
N LYS A 20 -5.17 11.02 1.09
CA LYS A 20 -4.59 12.20 1.72
C LYS A 20 -5.38 13.46 1.37
N ARG A 21 -5.77 13.62 0.11
CA ARG A 21 -6.56 14.77 -0.33
C ARG A 21 -7.94 14.79 0.33
N ALA A 22 -8.49 13.62 0.61
CA ALA A 22 -9.78 13.48 1.26
C ALA A 22 -9.69 13.61 2.79
N ASN A 23 -8.51 13.92 3.32
CA ASN A 23 -8.24 14.12 4.75
C ASN A 23 -8.45 12.86 5.59
N PHE A 24 -8.21 11.70 5.02
CA PHE A 24 -8.21 10.46 5.79
C PHE A 24 -7.06 10.45 6.77
N LYS A 25 -7.27 9.83 7.93
CA LYS A 25 -6.24 9.69 8.93
C LYS A 25 -5.16 8.71 8.47
N THR A 26 -3.94 8.92 8.92
CA THR A 26 -2.81 8.06 8.59
C THR A 26 -3.12 6.59 8.89
N GLU A 27 -3.74 6.31 10.03
CA GLU A 27 -4.11 4.94 10.41
C GLU A 27 -5.07 4.30 9.42
N GLU A 28 -6.03 5.07 8.93
CA GLU A 28 -7.01 4.58 7.96
C GLU A 28 -6.33 4.23 6.63
N ILE A 29 -5.39 5.06 6.21
CA ILE A 29 -4.64 4.83 4.98
C ILE A 29 -3.77 3.57 5.12
N ILE A 30 -3.10 3.42 6.26
CA ILE A 30 -2.28 2.25 6.54
C ILE A 30 -3.12 0.97 6.55
N ASP A 31 -4.29 1.00 7.16
CA ASP A 31 -5.20 -0.15 7.19
C ASP A 31 -5.64 -0.54 5.78
N HIS A 32 -5.93 0.45 4.94
CA HIS A 32 -6.30 0.21 3.55
C HIS A 32 -5.18 -0.54 2.81
N ILE A 33 -3.94 -0.10 2.97
CA ILE A 33 -2.80 -0.72 2.33
C ILE A 33 -2.52 -2.11 2.90
N ARG A 34 -2.65 -2.26 4.21
CA ARG A 34 -2.43 -3.54 4.88
C ARG A 34 -3.34 -4.64 4.33
N ASN A 35 -4.57 -4.28 3.97
CA ASN A 35 -5.52 -5.25 3.42
C ASN A 35 -5.04 -5.86 2.10
N PHE A 36 -4.15 -5.18 1.40
CA PHE A 36 -3.59 -5.67 0.13
C PHE A 36 -2.26 -6.38 0.28
N ARG A 37 -1.69 -6.40 1.48
CA ARG A 37 -0.39 -7.02 1.70
C ARG A 37 -0.42 -8.54 1.47
N ASP A 38 -1.47 -9.18 1.96
CA ASP A 38 -1.63 -10.63 1.88
C ASP A 38 -2.92 -11.01 1.15
N PHE A 39 -3.14 -10.42 -0.03
CA PHE A 39 -4.36 -10.70 -0.79
C PHE A 39 -4.38 -12.11 -1.38
N SER A 40 -3.25 -12.78 -1.43
CA SER A 40 -3.10 -14.12 -2.00
C SER A 40 -1.98 -14.86 -1.28
N ASN A 41 -2.07 -16.19 -1.24
CA ASN A 41 -1.01 -17.03 -0.68
C ASN A 41 0.25 -17.04 -1.56
N ASP A 42 0.13 -16.57 -2.80
CA ASP A 42 1.21 -16.57 -3.78
C ASP A 42 1.98 -15.24 -3.84
N ASN A 43 1.76 -14.36 -2.89
CA ASN A 43 2.45 -13.07 -2.88
C ASN A 43 3.96 -13.25 -2.73
N THR A 44 4.72 -12.52 -3.55
CA THR A 44 6.18 -12.56 -3.49
C THR A 44 6.69 -11.75 -2.31
N GLU A 45 7.91 -12.07 -1.85
CA GLU A 45 8.55 -11.30 -0.79
C GLU A 45 8.82 -9.86 -1.22
N GLU A 46 9.15 -9.65 -2.48
CA GLU A 46 9.35 -8.30 -3.03
C GLU A 46 8.10 -7.45 -2.88
N TYR A 47 6.95 -8.02 -3.21
CA TYR A 47 5.68 -7.33 -3.09
C TYR A 47 5.41 -6.94 -1.63
N LYS A 48 5.60 -7.87 -0.72
CA LYS A 48 5.39 -7.62 0.71
C LYS A 48 6.32 -6.52 1.22
N LYS A 49 7.58 -6.53 0.79
CA LYS A 49 8.54 -5.49 1.16
C LYS A 49 8.12 -4.12 0.62
N GLU A 50 7.62 -4.06 -0.61
CA GLU A 50 7.16 -2.81 -1.20
C GLU A 50 5.93 -2.27 -0.46
N ILE A 51 5.01 -3.14 -0.06
CA ILE A 51 3.86 -2.74 0.75
C ILE A 51 4.35 -2.17 2.09
N ASP A 52 5.30 -2.84 2.74
CA ASP A 52 5.86 -2.36 4.01
C ASP A 52 6.51 -0.99 3.84
N LYS A 53 7.22 -0.76 2.73
CA LYS A 53 7.81 0.54 2.43
C LYS A 53 6.75 1.62 2.26
N LEU A 54 5.64 1.30 1.60
CA LEU A 54 4.55 2.25 1.44
C LEU A 54 3.95 2.63 2.79
N MET A 55 3.74 1.67 3.66
CA MET A 55 3.21 1.92 5.00
C MET A 55 4.17 2.79 5.83
N GLU A 56 5.47 2.51 5.76
CA GLU A 56 6.48 3.32 6.42
C GLU A 56 6.50 4.74 5.90
N LYS A 57 6.42 4.90 4.59
CA LYS A 57 6.41 6.21 3.95
C LYS A 57 5.23 7.06 4.42
N ILE A 58 4.06 6.47 4.54
CA ILE A 58 2.87 7.16 5.03
C ILE A 58 3.06 7.57 6.49
N LYS A 59 3.61 6.67 7.27
CA LYS A 59 3.83 6.86 8.70
C LYS A 59 4.77 8.03 8.99
N TRP A 60 5.77 8.23 8.13
CA TRP A 60 6.79 9.27 8.31
C TRP A 60 6.48 10.58 7.57
N CYS A 61 5.49 10.61 6.69
CA CYS A 61 5.10 11.80 5.93
C CYS A 61 3.92 12.55 6.56
N ILE A 62 3.92 12.65 7.85
CA ILE A 62 2.86 13.36 8.56
C ILE A 62 3.17 14.87 8.62
#